data_c2198d9999b682bf575a1f1dff08e333
#
_entry.id   c2198d9999b682bf575a1f1dff08e333
#
_cell.length_a   1.000
_cell.length_b   1.000
_cell.length_c   1.000
_cell.angle_alpha   90.00
_cell.angle_beta   90.00
_cell.angle_gamma   90.00
#
_symmetry.space_group_name_H-M   'P 1'
#
loop_
_entity.id
_entity.type
_entity.pdbx_description
1 polymer ?
#
loop_
_entity_poly.entity_id
_entity_poly.type
_entity_poly.pdbx_seq_one_letter_code
_entity_poly.pdbx_strand_id
1 'polypeptide(L)'
;MQENKILAGNVEQILLSKKNCHRALKVVNIAKPEQGEWLFNWRGKKLSDNLMRCDYVHTAVRISDNEAVVINDKDLGLWSVVEWKYEVNLEEFWKCACDAFYATSFSPEERGSYHIRMYEEELNDDIKTMPEKERERYIAKYKEWVQILFNKHSRIMSAMITGPARFPSRRNEKMNNYYDNAVNEFRAWREKALKSIARRIEEAKPEDQKAEEEWMRVKRMIDEHFLPTNLYNKLETLSLIHI
;
A
#
# COMPACT_ATOMS: atom_id res chain seq x y z
N MET A 1 6.46 -8.87 -25.55
CA MET A 1 7.45 -9.15 -24.49
C MET A 1 7.89 -7.80 -23.95
N GLN A 2 7.43 -7.42 -22.75
CA GLN A 2 7.95 -6.23 -22.07
C GLN A 2 9.38 -6.58 -21.64
N GLU A 3 10.35 -5.82 -22.09
CA GLU A 3 11.71 -5.87 -21.59
C GLU A 3 11.66 -5.48 -20.11
N ASN A 4 11.91 -6.45 -19.22
CA ASN A 4 12.09 -6.19 -17.80
C ASN A 4 13.24 -5.19 -17.66
N LYS A 5 12.92 -3.95 -17.33
CA LYS A 5 13.88 -2.91 -17.04
C LYS A 5 14.60 -3.32 -15.77
N ILE A 6 15.78 -3.95 -15.92
CA ILE A 6 16.66 -4.23 -14.79
C ILE A 6 17.00 -2.87 -14.18
N LEU A 7 16.49 -2.61 -13.00
CA LEU A 7 16.88 -1.42 -12.24
C LEU A 7 18.39 -1.54 -11.99
N ALA A 8 19.15 -0.58 -12.51
CA ALA A 8 20.61 -0.58 -12.40
C ALA A 8 21.01 -0.48 -10.92
N GLY A 9 21.43 -1.61 -10.35
CA GLY A 9 21.94 -1.73 -8.99
C GLY A 9 21.65 -3.12 -8.43
N ASN A 10 22.62 -3.69 -7.71
CA ASN A 10 22.33 -4.89 -6.96
C ASN A 10 21.43 -4.54 -5.74
N VAL A 11 20.77 -5.53 -5.19
CA VAL A 11 19.90 -5.36 -4.01
C VAL A 11 20.63 -4.67 -2.86
N GLU A 12 21.91 -4.94 -2.67
CA GLU A 12 22.74 -4.34 -1.64
C GLU A 12 22.78 -2.81 -1.75
N GLN A 13 23.03 -2.28 -2.94
CA GLN A 13 23.10 -0.82 -3.15
C GLN A 13 21.72 -0.14 -2.98
N ILE A 14 20.65 -0.79 -3.41
CA ILE A 14 19.30 -0.26 -3.29
C ILE A 14 18.80 -0.33 -1.85
N LEU A 15 19.08 -1.41 -1.14
CA LEU A 15 18.59 -1.64 0.22
C LEU A 15 19.39 -0.90 1.29
N LEU A 16 20.67 -0.65 1.07
CA LEU A 16 21.49 0.20 1.96
C LEU A 16 21.06 1.67 1.89
N SER A 17 20.35 2.06 0.83
CA SER A 17 19.72 3.37 0.78
C SER A 17 18.55 3.44 1.75
N LYS A 18 18.64 4.31 2.76
CA LYS A 18 17.53 4.60 3.69
C LYS A 18 16.24 5.00 2.97
N LYS A 19 16.36 5.55 1.76
CA LYS A 19 15.25 5.91 0.89
C LYS A 19 14.38 4.70 0.49
N ASN A 20 15.01 3.54 0.34
CA ASN A 20 14.35 2.33 -0.13
C ASN A 20 14.04 1.33 0.99
N CYS A 21 14.44 1.63 2.22
CA CYS A 21 14.08 0.78 3.35
C CYS A 21 12.55 0.69 3.48
N HIS A 22 12.06 -0.50 3.81
CA HIS A 22 10.64 -0.85 3.88
C HIS A 22 9.90 -0.99 2.54
N ARG A 23 10.51 -0.71 1.39
CA ARG A 23 9.86 -0.94 0.10
C ARG A 23 9.90 -2.42 -0.27
N ALA A 24 8.78 -2.94 -0.71
CA ALA A 24 8.72 -4.28 -1.27
C ALA A 24 9.30 -4.27 -2.69
N LEU A 25 10.28 -5.13 -2.93
CA LEU A 25 10.96 -5.27 -4.22
C LEU A 25 10.69 -6.67 -4.76
N LYS A 26 10.49 -6.77 -6.08
CA LYS A 26 10.65 -8.06 -6.77
C LYS A 26 12.12 -8.27 -7.06
N VAL A 27 12.63 -9.41 -6.65
CA VAL A 27 14.04 -9.78 -6.77
C VAL A 27 14.19 -11.18 -7.33
N VAL A 28 15.34 -11.45 -7.93
CA VAL A 28 15.74 -12.77 -8.41
C VAL A 28 17.08 -13.13 -7.76
N ASN A 29 17.21 -14.38 -7.33
CA ASN A 29 18.50 -14.89 -6.86
C ASN A 29 19.38 -15.20 -8.06
N ILE A 30 20.52 -14.46 -8.19
CA ILE A 30 21.44 -14.59 -9.33
C ILE A 30 22.10 -15.96 -9.34
N ALA A 31 22.35 -16.56 -8.17
CA ALA A 31 22.95 -17.89 -8.07
C ALA A 31 21.99 -19.03 -8.37
N LYS A 32 20.66 -18.77 -8.31
CA LYS A 32 19.60 -19.76 -8.51
C LYS A 32 18.43 -19.14 -9.29
N PRO A 33 18.64 -18.71 -10.53
CA PRO A 33 17.61 -18.02 -11.33
C PRO A 33 16.40 -18.90 -11.65
N GLU A 34 16.55 -20.20 -11.64
CA GLU A 34 15.48 -21.19 -11.84
C GLU A 34 14.40 -21.15 -10.73
N GLN A 35 14.71 -20.58 -9.58
CA GLN A 35 13.74 -20.40 -8.48
C GLN A 35 12.70 -19.30 -8.76
N GLY A 36 12.90 -18.50 -9.82
CA GLY A 36 11.97 -17.47 -10.23
C GLY A 36 12.02 -16.18 -9.37
N GLU A 37 10.90 -15.48 -9.32
CA GLU A 37 10.80 -14.17 -8.68
C GLU A 37 10.37 -14.30 -7.21
N TRP A 38 10.94 -13.41 -6.39
CA TRP A 38 10.71 -13.32 -4.95
C TRP A 38 10.28 -11.89 -4.57
N LEU A 39 9.47 -11.76 -3.52
CA LEU A 39 9.19 -10.51 -2.84
C LEU A 39 10.15 -10.33 -1.67
N PHE A 40 11.01 -9.34 -1.77
CA PHE A 40 11.97 -9.01 -0.72
C PHE A 40 11.37 -8.06 0.31
N ASN A 41 11.59 -8.34 1.60
CA ASN A 41 11.20 -7.48 2.70
C ASN A 41 12.43 -7.07 3.53
N TRP A 42 12.68 -5.78 3.63
CA TRP A 42 13.87 -5.23 4.29
C TRP A 42 13.92 -5.51 5.80
N ARG A 43 12.79 -5.54 6.47
CA ARG A 43 12.71 -5.91 7.90
C ARG A 43 11.94 -7.21 8.06
N GLY A 44 12.66 -8.28 7.92
CA GLY A 44 12.12 -9.59 8.23
C GLY A 44 11.98 -9.86 9.72
N LYS A 45 11.87 -11.11 10.05
CA LYS A 45 11.62 -11.63 11.39
C LYS A 45 12.78 -11.31 12.34
N LYS A 46 12.44 -10.89 13.58
CA LYS A 46 13.39 -10.83 14.71
C LYS A 46 13.87 -12.25 15.04
N LEU A 47 15.19 -12.48 15.01
CA LEU A 47 15.78 -13.79 15.28
C LEU A 47 16.09 -14.04 16.76
N SER A 48 16.14 -13.02 17.60
CA SER A 48 16.54 -13.10 19.01
C SER A 48 15.42 -12.68 19.96
N ASP A 49 15.18 -13.48 21.00
CA ASP A 49 14.28 -13.12 22.10
C ASP A 49 14.89 -12.10 23.07
N ASN A 50 16.16 -11.78 22.91
CA ASN A 50 16.83 -10.77 23.71
C ASN A 50 16.38 -9.36 23.29
N LEU A 51 15.57 -8.71 24.13
CA LEU A 51 15.01 -7.38 23.90
C LEU A 51 16.08 -6.28 23.71
N MET A 52 17.31 -6.51 24.15
CA MET A 52 18.43 -5.57 24.03
C MET A 52 19.21 -5.71 22.71
N ARG A 53 19.05 -6.82 21.98
CA ARG A 53 19.67 -7.07 20.68
C ARG A 53 18.58 -7.46 19.69
N CYS A 54 18.19 -6.52 18.87
CA CYS A 54 17.28 -6.79 17.74
C CYS A 54 18.11 -7.08 16.51
N ASP A 55 18.42 -8.33 16.26
CA ASP A 55 18.99 -8.77 14.99
C ASP A 55 17.84 -8.85 13.98
N TYR A 56 17.79 -7.84 13.10
CA TYR A 56 16.85 -7.82 11.99
C TYR A 56 17.47 -8.61 10.85
N VAL A 57 16.69 -9.49 10.26
CA VAL A 57 17.09 -10.25 9.08
C VAL A 57 16.23 -9.85 7.89
N HIS A 58 16.82 -9.85 6.73
CA HIS A 58 16.08 -9.71 5.50
C HIS A 58 15.35 -11.01 5.20
N THR A 59 14.16 -10.91 4.65
CA THR A 59 13.38 -12.06 4.22
C THR A 59 12.93 -11.88 2.77
N ALA A 60 12.87 -12.97 2.02
CA ALA A 60 12.23 -12.99 0.72
C ALA A 60 11.19 -14.11 0.70
N VAL A 61 10.08 -13.86 0.02
CA VAL A 61 8.99 -14.82 -0.17
C VAL A 61 8.85 -15.09 -1.66
N ARG A 62 8.96 -16.34 -2.07
CA ARG A 62 8.81 -16.73 -3.47
C ARG A 62 7.37 -16.56 -3.92
N ILE A 63 7.19 -15.92 -5.09
CA ILE A 63 5.87 -15.56 -5.61
C ILE A 63 5.05 -16.79 -6.01
N SER A 64 5.74 -17.86 -6.50
CA SER A 64 5.08 -19.05 -7.03
C SER A 64 4.38 -19.92 -5.98
N ASP A 65 4.95 -20.06 -4.79
CA ASP A 65 4.50 -21.01 -3.78
C ASP A 65 4.53 -20.47 -2.34
N ASN A 66 4.87 -19.20 -2.16
CA ASN A 66 4.99 -18.53 -0.86
C ASN A 66 6.09 -19.11 0.06
N GLU A 67 7.08 -19.82 -0.49
CA GLU A 67 8.24 -20.24 0.31
C GLU A 67 8.99 -19.01 0.82
N ALA A 68 9.26 -18.98 2.14
CA ALA A 68 9.96 -17.86 2.77
C ALA A 68 11.41 -18.26 3.10
N VAL A 69 12.36 -17.41 2.75
CA VAL A 69 13.77 -17.57 3.07
C VAL A 69 14.31 -16.39 3.85
N VAL A 70 15.28 -16.62 4.71
CA VAL A 70 16.05 -15.60 5.40
C VAL A 70 17.31 -15.31 4.60
N ILE A 71 17.59 -14.03 4.38
CA ILE A 71 18.76 -13.55 3.63
C ILE A 71 19.67 -12.83 4.61
N ASN A 72 20.90 -13.28 4.74
CA ASN A 72 21.90 -12.60 5.54
C ASN A 72 22.51 -11.42 4.75
N ASP A 73 23.01 -10.41 5.45
CA ASP A 73 23.62 -9.22 4.84
C ASP A 73 24.72 -9.58 3.83
N LYS A 74 25.54 -10.60 4.13
CA LYS A 74 26.61 -11.09 3.24
C LYS A 74 26.11 -11.69 1.92
N ASP A 75 24.85 -12.13 1.91
CA ASP A 75 24.21 -12.82 0.77
C ASP A 75 23.37 -11.86 -0.08
N LEU A 76 23.24 -10.60 0.33
CA LEU A 76 22.46 -9.57 -0.40
C LEU A 76 22.97 -9.35 -1.84
N GLY A 77 24.28 -9.47 -2.06
CA GLY A 77 24.90 -9.37 -3.38
C GLY A 77 24.47 -10.47 -4.37
N LEU A 78 23.89 -11.57 -3.87
CA LEU A 78 23.36 -12.67 -4.70
C LEU A 78 21.95 -12.40 -5.22
N TRP A 79 21.36 -11.24 -4.90
CA TRP A 79 20.00 -10.89 -5.27
C TRP A 79 20.01 -9.65 -6.19
N SER A 80 19.24 -9.71 -7.25
CA SER A 80 19.06 -8.58 -8.18
C SER A 80 17.61 -8.11 -8.17
N VAL A 81 17.44 -6.79 -8.19
CA VAL A 81 16.11 -6.18 -8.28
C VAL A 81 15.62 -6.29 -9.72
N VAL A 82 14.42 -6.86 -9.89
CA VAL A 82 13.74 -6.97 -11.19
C VAL A 82 12.81 -5.79 -11.37
N GLU A 83 11.93 -5.54 -10.38
CA GLU A 83 11.01 -4.41 -10.40
C GLU A 83 10.50 -4.06 -9.01
N TRP A 84 9.84 -2.91 -8.89
CA TRP A 84 9.05 -2.59 -7.72
C TRP A 84 7.76 -3.42 -7.70
N LYS A 85 7.32 -3.83 -6.50
CA LYS A 85 6.05 -4.56 -6.34
C LYS A 85 4.85 -3.77 -6.84
N TYR A 86 4.92 -2.44 -6.82
CA TYR A 86 3.79 -1.57 -7.06
C TYR A 86 3.92 -0.84 -8.41
N GLU A 87 2.80 -0.72 -9.11
CA GLU A 87 2.67 0.01 -10.37
C GLU A 87 2.97 1.50 -10.18
N VAL A 88 2.42 2.08 -9.11
CA VAL A 88 2.63 3.49 -8.75
C VAL A 88 3.52 3.57 -7.53
N ASN A 89 4.64 4.30 -7.63
CA ASN A 89 5.49 4.63 -6.49
C ASN A 89 5.34 6.11 -6.11
N LEU A 90 5.69 6.41 -4.86
CA LEU A 90 5.64 7.75 -4.27
C LEU A 90 7.05 8.26 -3.91
N GLU A 91 8.06 7.81 -4.64
CA GLU A 91 9.47 8.14 -4.39
C GLU A 91 9.74 9.64 -4.43
N GLU A 92 9.00 10.38 -5.25
CA GLU A 92 9.08 11.84 -5.35
C GLU A 92 8.84 12.56 -4.02
N PHE A 93 8.08 11.95 -3.09
CA PHE A 93 7.79 12.50 -1.77
C PHE A 93 8.82 12.15 -0.70
N TRP A 94 9.89 11.40 -1.02
CA TRP A 94 10.83 10.93 0.00
C TRP A 94 11.45 12.05 0.83
N LYS A 95 11.90 13.13 0.18
CA LYS A 95 12.44 14.29 0.89
C LYS A 95 11.41 14.93 1.81
N CYS A 96 10.21 15.14 1.29
CA CYS A 96 9.10 15.72 2.06
C CYS A 96 8.71 14.84 3.25
N ALA A 97 8.74 13.52 3.09
CA ALA A 97 8.47 12.57 4.15
C ALA A 97 9.58 12.61 5.23
N CYS A 98 10.85 12.68 4.87
CA CYS A 98 11.95 12.83 5.82
C CYS A 98 11.82 14.13 6.63
N ASP A 99 11.54 15.25 5.94
CA ASP A 99 11.33 16.56 6.56
C ASP A 99 10.13 16.53 7.51
N ALA A 100 9.07 15.80 7.14
CA ALA A 100 7.88 15.65 7.98
C ALA A 100 8.19 14.99 9.34
N PHE A 101 9.12 14.05 9.38
CA PHE A 101 9.46 13.31 10.60
C PHE A 101 10.71 13.81 11.32
N TYR A 102 11.37 14.85 10.80
CA TYR A 102 12.62 15.36 11.36
C TYR A 102 12.50 15.77 12.84
N ALA A 103 11.43 16.46 13.22
CA ALA A 103 11.21 16.93 14.58
C ALA A 103 10.44 15.92 15.48
N THR A 104 10.10 14.75 14.98
CA THR A 104 9.28 13.75 15.68
C THR A 104 9.91 12.36 15.74
N SER A 105 11.03 12.13 15.08
CA SER A 105 11.69 10.81 15.01
C SER A 105 13.21 10.93 15.13
N PHE A 106 13.84 9.96 15.79
CA PHE A 106 15.32 9.80 15.81
C PHE A 106 15.86 9.26 14.49
N SER A 107 14.99 8.60 13.68
CA SER A 107 15.33 8.07 12.34
C SER A 107 14.30 8.58 11.32
N PRO A 108 14.35 9.88 10.96
CA PRO A 108 13.34 10.49 10.10
C PRO A 108 13.30 9.86 8.68
N GLU A 109 14.46 9.45 8.14
CA GLU A 109 14.51 8.81 6.84
C GLU A 109 13.82 7.44 6.83
N GLU A 110 14.06 6.61 7.86
CA GLU A 110 13.39 5.31 7.99
C GLU A 110 11.89 5.48 8.18
N ARG A 111 11.49 6.45 9.01
CA ARG A 111 10.09 6.74 9.26
C ARG A 111 9.39 7.30 8.02
N GLY A 112 10.05 8.17 7.29
CA GLY A 112 9.59 8.67 6.00
C GLY A 112 9.38 7.56 4.98
N SER A 113 10.36 6.66 4.83
CA SER A 113 10.25 5.48 3.95
C SER A 113 9.10 4.56 4.34
N TYR A 114 8.89 4.34 5.64
CA TYR A 114 7.78 3.52 6.14
C TYR A 114 6.42 4.11 5.73
N HIS A 115 6.23 5.43 5.90
CA HIS A 115 4.98 6.08 5.53
C HIS A 115 4.75 6.14 4.02
N ILE A 116 5.80 6.37 3.24
CA ILE A 116 5.71 6.28 1.78
C ILE A 116 5.23 4.89 1.37
N ARG A 117 5.84 3.82 1.91
CA ARG A 117 5.41 2.45 1.62
C ARG A 117 3.94 2.21 1.97
N MET A 118 3.48 2.68 3.13
CA MET A 118 2.06 2.55 3.53
C MET A 118 1.13 3.20 2.50
N TYR A 119 1.45 4.42 2.07
CA TYR A 119 0.66 5.12 1.06
C TYR A 119 0.77 4.49 -0.33
N GLU A 120 1.94 3.96 -0.71
CA GLU A 120 2.12 3.20 -1.96
C GLU A 120 1.24 1.94 -1.97
N GLU A 121 1.24 1.18 -0.88
CA GLU A 121 0.44 -0.04 -0.72
C GLU A 121 -1.05 0.28 -0.83
N GLU A 122 -1.52 1.27 -0.06
CA GLU A 122 -2.91 1.71 -0.07
C GLU A 122 -3.36 2.21 -1.45
N LEU A 123 -2.54 3.05 -2.11
CA LEU A 123 -2.84 3.57 -3.44
C LEU A 123 -2.92 2.46 -4.49
N ASN A 124 -1.95 1.55 -4.49
CA ASN A 124 -1.91 0.46 -5.45
C ASN A 124 -3.05 -0.54 -5.24
N ASP A 125 -3.47 -0.77 -3.99
CA ASP A 125 -4.65 -1.60 -3.71
C ASP A 125 -5.94 -0.92 -4.22
N ASP A 126 -6.07 0.38 -4.03
CA ASP A 126 -7.23 1.14 -4.51
C ASP A 126 -7.36 1.09 -6.05
N ILE A 127 -6.25 1.25 -6.79
CA ILE A 127 -6.30 1.34 -8.25
C ILE A 127 -6.46 0.00 -8.96
N LYS A 128 -6.24 -1.15 -8.29
CA LYS A 128 -6.34 -2.49 -8.90
C LYS A 128 -7.66 -2.74 -9.62
N THR A 129 -8.74 -2.28 -9.03
CA THR A 129 -10.10 -2.49 -9.54
C THR A 129 -10.65 -1.31 -10.33
N MET A 130 -9.86 -0.22 -10.47
CA MET A 130 -10.32 0.98 -11.14
C MET A 130 -10.14 0.89 -12.67
N PRO A 131 -11.11 1.39 -13.45
CA PRO A 131 -10.95 1.62 -14.88
C PRO A 131 -9.83 2.63 -15.16
N GLU A 132 -9.10 2.45 -16.28
CA GLU A 132 -7.96 3.30 -16.68
C GLU A 132 -8.28 4.81 -16.61
N LYS A 133 -9.44 5.20 -17.14
CA LYS A 133 -9.89 6.61 -17.16
C LYS A 133 -10.02 7.26 -15.77
N GLU A 134 -10.25 6.46 -14.74
CA GLU A 134 -10.39 6.95 -13.36
C GLU A 134 -9.06 6.93 -12.61
N ARG A 135 -8.14 6.03 -12.97
CA ARG A 135 -6.85 5.84 -12.29
C ARG A 135 -6.02 7.11 -12.25
N GLU A 136 -5.77 7.74 -13.40
CA GLU A 136 -4.93 8.93 -13.49
C GLU A 136 -5.42 10.05 -12.58
N ARG A 137 -6.73 10.33 -12.63
CA ARG A 137 -7.35 11.37 -11.81
C ARG A 137 -7.27 11.05 -10.32
N TYR A 138 -7.51 9.77 -9.96
CA TYR A 138 -7.44 9.31 -8.59
C TYR A 138 -6.01 9.41 -8.04
N ILE A 139 -5.03 8.89 -8.78
CA ILE A 139 -3.60 8.93 -8.44
C ILE A 139 -3.14 10.38 -8.22
N ALA A 140 -3.45 11.28 -9.14
CA ALA A 140 -3.08 12.69 -9.03
C ALA A 140 -3.62 13.31 -7.74
N LYS A 141 -4.91 13.08 -7.43
CA LYS A 141 -5.53 13.62 -6.21
C LYS A 141 -5.02 12.96 -4.94
N TYR A 142 -4.72 11.66 -4.98
CA TYR A 142 -4.10 10.94 -3.87
C TYR A 142 -2.71 11.53 -3.54
N LYS A 143 -1.89 11.78 -4.56
CA LYS A 143 -0.57 12.42 -4.42
C LYS A 143 -0.65 13.82 -3.80
N GLU A 144 -1.64 14.62 -4.19
CA GLU A 144 -1.89 15.92 -3.55
C GLU A 144 -2.15 15.77 -2.04
N TRP A 145 -2.96 14.78 -1.65
CA TRP A 145 -3.23 14.50 -0.25
C TRP A 145 -1.99 14.07 0.52
N VAL A 146 -1.20 13.17 -0.04
CA VAL A 146 0.08 12.73 0.57
C VAL A 146 0.99 13.94 0.82
N GLN A 147 1.10 14.85 -0.14
CA GLN A 147 1.86 16.08 0.01
C GLN A 147 1.32 16.97 1.14
N ILE A 148 -0.01 17.13 1.22
CA ILE A 148 -0.67 17.92 2.29
C ILE A 148 -0.37 17.30 3.66
N LEU A 149 -0.49 15.97 3.79
CA LEU A 149 -0.25 15.25 5.04
C LEU A 149 1.19 15.43 5.54
N PHE A 150 2.18 15.23 4.67
CA PHE A 150 3.58 15.45 5.04
C PHE A 150 3.86 16.91 5.40
N ASN A 151 3.33 17.87 4.64
CA ASN A 151 3.49 19.30 4.92
C ASN A 151 2.85 19.72 6.26
N LYS A 152 1.73 19.11 6.64
CA LYS A 152 1.12 19.38 7.96
C LYS A 152 1.88 18.71 9.08
N HIS A 153 2.31 17.45 8.90
CA HIS A 153 3.10 16.72 9.89
C HIS A 153 4.46 17.38 10.18
N SER A 154 5.11 17.99 9.18
CA SER A 154 6.39 18.68 9.36
C SER A 154 6.37 19.83 10.38
N ARG A 155 5.18 20.31 10.75
CA ARG A 155 4.99 21.37 11.73
C ARG A 155 4.84 20.85 13.17
N ILE A 156 4.74 19.55 13.32
CA ILE A 156 4.62 18.86 14.62
C ILE A 156 6.02 18.64 15.19
N MET A 157 6.13 18.74 16.52
CA MET A 157 7.37 18.55 17.24
C MET A 157 7.16 17.53 18.37
N SER A 158 8.22 16.79 18.71
CA SER A 158 8.26 15.93 19.89
C SER A 158 9.24 16.49 20.91
N ALA A 159 8.81 16.64 22.15
CA ALA A 159 9.70 17.09 23.24
C ALA A 159 10.86 16.11 23.47
N MET A 160 10.71 14.82 23.12
CA MET A 160 11.79 13.83 23.21
C MET A 160 12.89 14.08 22.17
N ILE A 161 12.55 14.66 21.03
CA ILE A 161 13.49 14.93 19.94
C ILE A 161 14.08 16.32 20.04
N THR A 162 13.21 17.33 20.30
CA THR A 162 13.61 18.75 20.30
C THR A 162 14.05 19.25 21.67
N GLY A 163 13.85 18.44 22.71
CA GLY A 163 14.10 18.79 24.10
C GLY A 163 12.87 19.42 24.81
N PRO A 164 12.75 19.20 26.13
CA PRO A 164 11.60 19.68 26.90
C PRO A 164 11.68 21.16 27.27
N ALA A 165 12.86 21.77 27.22
CA ALA A 165 13.07 23.15 27.62
C ALA A 165 12.31 24.11 26.70
N ARG A 166 11.37 24.88 27.27
CA ARG A 166 10.51 25.84 26.55
C ARG A 166 9.73 25.24 25.40
N PHE A 167 9.35 23.95 25.50
CA PHE A 167 8.56 23.28 24.48
C PHE A 167 7.20 24.00 24.26
N PRO A 168 6.86 24.37 23.01
CA PRO A 168 5.68 25.17 22.72
C PRO A 168 4.39 24.33 22.69
N SER A 169 3.95 23.77 23.82
CA SER A 169 2.87 22.80 23.93
C SER A 169 1.58 23.23 23.23
N ARG A 170 1.10 24.45 23.48
CA ARG A 170 -0.14 24.95 22.87
C ARG A 170 -0.06 25.05 21.34
N ARG A 171 1.10 25.50 20.81
CA ARG A 171 1.33 25.54 19.36
C ARG A 171 1.36 24.13 18.79
N ASN A 172 2.06 23.23 19.45
CA ASN A 172 2.18 21.85 18.99
C ASN A 172 0.85 21.12 19.00
N GLU A 173 0.03 21.29 20.03
CA GLU A 173 -1.34 20.76 20.10
C GLU A 173 -2.19 21.26 18.90
N LYS A 174 -2.11 22.55 18.60
CA LYS A 174 -2.81 23.12 17.44
C LYS A 174 -2.32 22.49 16.12
N MET A 175 -1.01 22.22 15.98
CA MET A 175 -0.46 21.58 14.78
C MET A 175 -0.91 20.12 14.67
N ASN A 176 -0.94 19.37 15.79
CA ASN A 176 -1.50 18.02 15.82
C ASN A 176 -2.96 18.02 15.34
N ASN A 177 -3.80 18.89 15.92
CA ASN A 177 -5.21 18.99 15.51
C ASN A 177 -5.37 19.31 14.01
N TYR A 178 -4.49 20.16 13.44
CA TYR A 178 -4.52 20.43 12.00
C TYR A 178 -4.10 19.23 11.15
N TYR A 179 -3.17 18.43 11.63
CA TYR A 179 -2.78 17.20 10.97
C TYR A 179 -3.89 16.15 11.06
N ASP A 180 -4.46 15.94 12.25
CA ASP A 180 -5.54 14.98 12.48
C ASP A 180 -6.78 15.31 11.63
N ASN A 181 -7.14 16.59 11.54
CA ASN A 181 -8.22 17.04 10.67
C ASN A 181 -7.91 16.70 9.19
N ALA A 182 -6.67 16.94 8.73
CA ALA A 182 -6.30 16.61 7.36
C ALA A 182 -6.31 15.11 7.10
N VAL A 183 -5.92 14.28 8.06
CA VAL A 183 -6.01 12.81 7.97
C VAL A 183 -7.48 12.38 7.84
N ASN A 184 -8.36 12.98 8.63
CA ASN A 184 -9.80 12.68 8.55
C ASN A 184 -10.42 13.14 7.23
N GLU A 185 -10.06 14.32 6.74
CA GLU A 185 -10.48 14.83 5.43
C GLU A 185 -9.98 13.94 4.28
N PHE A 186 -8.74 13.49 4.34
CA PHE A 186 -8.17 12.54 3.38
C PHE A 186 -8.94 11.22 3.36
N ARG A 187 -9.20 10.63 4.53
CA ARG A 187 -9.97 9.39 4.64
C ARG A 187 -11.38 9.53 4.11
N ALA A 188 -12.06 10.62 4.47
CA ALA A 188 -13.40 10.91 3.98
C ALA A 188 -13.44 11.12 2.45
N TRP A 189 -12.45 11.83 1.89
CA TRP A 189 -12.30 11.99 0.45
C TRP A 189 -12.09 10.62 -0.23
N ARG A 190 -11.15 9.81 0.28
CA ARG A 190 -10.85 8.48 -0.26
C ARG A 190 -12.08 7.58 -0.30
N GLU A 191 -12.78 7.47 0.82
CA GLU A 191 -14.02 6.67 0.91
C GLU A 191 -15.08 7.16 -0.09
N LYS A 192 -15.31 8.47 -0.17
CA LYS A 192 -16.25 9.07 -1.12
C LYS A 192 -15.84 8.84 -2.58
N ALA A 193 -14.56 8.96 -2.89
CA ALA A 193 -14.03 8.73 -4.23
C ALA A 193 -14.21 7.28 -4.65
N LEU A 194 -13.83 6.31 -3.79
CA LEU A 194 -13.98 4.88 -4.04
C LEU A 194 -15.44 4.48 -4.24
N LYS A 195 -16.34 4.95 -3.38
CA LYS A 195 -17.79 4.73 -3.54
C LYS A 195 -18.34 5.29 -4.85
N SER A 196 -17.90 6.50 -5.23
CA SER A 196 -18.33 7.12 -6.49
C SER A 196 -17.81 6.37 -7.72
N ILE A 197 -16.57 5.89 -7.69
CA ILE A 197 -15.99 5.08 -8.77
C ILE A 197 -16.72 3.74 -8.86
N ALA A 198 -16.90 3.04 -7.75
CA ALA A 198 -17.63 1.76 -7.71
C ALA A 198 -19.04 1.90 -8.29
N ARG A 199 -19.77 2.98 -7.94
CA ARG A 199 -21.09 3.26 -8.51
C ARG A 199 -21.04 3.44 -10.02
N ARG A 200 -20.06 4.20 -10.55
CA ARG A 200 -19.93 4.40 -12.01
C ARG A 200 -19.57 3.12 -12.75
N ILE A 201 -18.76 2.25 -12.16
CA ILE A 201 -18.46 0.93 -12.71
C ILE A 201 -19.75 0.11 -12.79
N GLU A 202 -20.54 0.11 -11.73
CA GLU A 202 -21.81 -0.64 -11.67
C GLU A 202 -22.82 -0.10 -12.69
N GLU A 203 -22.95 1.23 -12.79
CA GLU A 203 -23.84 1.89 -13.77
C GLU A 203 -23.44 1.57 -15.22
N ALA A 204 -22.12 1.43 -15.49
CA ALA A 204 -21.60 1.16 -16.81
C ALA A 204 -21.67 -0.31 -17.25
N LYS A 205 -22.00 -1.25 -16.36
CA LYS A 205 -22.16 -2.66 -16.72
C LYS A 205 -23.34 -2.85 -17.69
N PRO A 206 -23.20 -3.73 -18.71
CA PRO A 206 -24.32 -4.14 -19.56
C PRO A 206 -25.46 -4.75 -18.76
N GLU A 207 -26.69 -4.61 -19.24
CA GLU A 207 -27.88 -5.10 -18.53
C GLU A 207 -27.91 -6.64 -18.38
N ASP A 208 -27.41 -7.36 -19.39
CA ASP A 208 -27.24 -8.82 -19.34
C ASP A 208 -26.29 -9.25 -18.23
N GLN A 209 -25.15 -8.56 -18.05
CA GLN A 209 -24.21 -8.84 -16.97
C GLN A 209 -24.82 -8.54 -15.60
N LYS A 210 -25.55 -7.43 -15.47
CA LYS A 210 -26.27 -7.11 -14.23
C LYS A 210 -27.30 -8.18 -13.87
N ALA A 211 -28.04 -8.67 -14.86
CA ALA A 211 -29.03 -9.73 -14.68
C ALA A 211 -28.37 -11.04 -14.23
N GLU A 212 -27.23 -11.41 -14.82
CA GLU A 212 -26.46 -12.59 -14.45
C GLU A 212 -25.91 -12.49 -13.00
N GLU A 213 -25.31 -11.35 -12.63
CA GLU A 213 -24.82 -11.13 -11.28
C GLU A 213 -25.94 -11.17 -10.23
N GLU A 214 -27.12 -10.58 -10.53
CA GLU A 214 -28.28 -10.64 -9.67
C GLU A 214 -28.82 -12.09 -9.54
N TRP A 215 -28.84 -12.84 -10.64
CA TRP A 215 -29.18 -14.25 -10.62
C TRP A 215 -28.26 -15.07 -9.72
N MET A 216 -26.95 -14.89 -9.88
CA MET A 216 -25.95 -15.59 -9.05
C MET A 216 -26.05 -15.20 -7.57
N ARG A 217 -26.38 -13.95 -7.27
CA ARG A 217 -26.62 -13.49 -5.90
C ARG A 217 -27.85 -14.17 -5.30
N VAL A 218 -28.95 -14.20 -6.04
CA VAL A 218 -30.19 -14.84 -5.59
C VAL A 218 -29.99 -16.34 -5.40
N LYS A 219 -29.29 -17.01 -6.33
CA LYS A 219 -28.96 -18.43 -6.24
C LYS A 219 -28.17 -18.74 -4.95
N ARG A 220 -27.14 -17.93 -4.64
CA ARG A 220 -26.38 -18.09 -3.41
C ARG A 220 -27.25 -17.95 -2.15
N MET A 221 -28.14 -16.95 -2.13
CA MET A 221 -29.07 -16.76 -1.00
C MET A 221 -30.03 -17.94 -0.83
N ILE A 222 -30.41 -18.60 -1.92
CA ILE A 222 -31.21 -19.83 -1.88
C ILE A 222 -30.42 -20.98 -1.29
N ASP A 223 -29.21 -21.19 -1.78
CA ASP A 223 -28.32 -22.27 -1.33
C ASP A 223 -27.95 -22.12 0.17
N GLU A 224 -27.87 -20.89 0.67
CA GLU A 224 -27.62 -20.57 2.09
C GLU A 224 -28.90 -20.59 2.97
N HIS A 225 -30.06 -21.01 2.44
CA HIS A 225 -31.35 -21.05 3.13
C HIS A 225 -31.86 -19.69 3.63
N PHE A 226 -31.40 -18.60 3.10
CA PHE A 226 -31.90 -17.25 3.36
C PHE A 226 -32.92 -16.83 2.29
N LEU A 227 -34.15 -17.31 2.40
CA LEU A 227 -35.26 -16.95 1.49
C LEU A 227 -36.24 -15.96 2.15
N PRO A 228 -36.12 -14.65 1.89
CA PRO A 228 -37.28 -13.76 2.07
C PRO A 228 -38.32 -14.05 0.99
N THR A 229 -39.58 -14.07 1.37
CA THR A 229 -40.75 -14.44 0.52
C THR A 229 -40.87 -13.60 -0.77
N ASN A 230 -40.29 -12.42 -0.82
CA ASN A 230 -40.27 -11.53 -2.00
C ASN A 230 -39.26 -11.91 -3.09
N LEU A 231 -38.39 -12.89 -2.84
CA LEU A 231 -37.40 -13.36 -3.82
C LEU A 231 -37.97 -14.38 -4.81
N TYR A 232 -39.00 -15.10 -4.46
CA TYR A 232 -39.70 -16.01 -5.39
C TYR A 232 -40.19 -15.28 -6.64
N ASN A 233 -40.81 -14.10 -6.47
CA ASN A 233 -41.32 -13.29 -7.57
C ASN A 233 -40.20 -12.74 -8.48
N LYS A 234 -39.01 -12.47 -7.90
CA LYS A 234 -37.83 -12.06 -8.69
C LYS A 234 -37.22 -13.22 -9.47
N LEU A 235 -37.25 -14.44 -8.95
CA LEU A 235 -36.74 -15.64 -9.65
C LEU A 235 -37.55 -15.95 -10.90
N GLU A 236 -38.89 -15.83 -10.86
CA GLU A 236 -39.72 -16.01 -12.04
C GLU A 236 -39.41 -14.98 -13.12
N THR A 237 -39.19 -13.71 -12.72
CA THR A 237 -38.90 -12.64 -13.67
C THR A 237 -37.50 -12.81 -14.32
N LEU A 238 -36.50 -13.27 -13.56
CA LEU A 238 -35.16 -13.50 -14.06
C LEU A 238 -35.02 -14.78 -14.91
N SER A 239 -35.78 -15.82 -14.61
CA SER A 239 -35.81 -17.05 -15.42
C SER A 239 -36.40 -16.84 -16.81
N LEU A 240 -37.27 -15.84 -16.99
CA LEU A 240 -37.88 -15.48 -18.28
C LEU A 240 -36.90 -14.69 -19.20
N ILE A 241 -35.81 -14.16 -18.66
CA ILE A 241 -34.78 -13.41 -19.42
C ILE A 241 -33.73 -14.37 -20.01
N HIS A 242 -33.59 -15.59 -19.48
CA HIS A 242 -32.59 -16.58 -19.90
C HIS A 242 -33.17 -17.74 -20.75
N ILE A 243 -34.42 -17.63 -21.24
CA ILE A 243 -35.01 -18.49 -22.27
C ILE A 243 -35.10 -17.72 -23.58
#